data_5c41afde41f07c179b021e653e7afd12
#
_entry.id   5c41afde41f07c179b021e653e7afd12
#
_cell.length_a   1.000
_cell.length_b   1.000
_cell.length_c   1.000
_cell.angle_alpha   90.00
_cell.angle_beta   90.00
_cell.angle_gamma   90.00
#
_symmetry.space_group_name_H-M   'P 1'
#
loop_
_entity.id
_entity.type
_entity.pdbx_description
1 polymer ?
#
loop_
_entity_poly.entity_id
_entity_poly.type
_entity_poly.pdbx_seq_one_letter_code
_entity_poly.pdbx_strand_id
1 'polypeptide(L)'
;MTNIDPPGGHGRPAVPSAAEALARCVSVEPAKFAAAHWGRAPLLSRADELPNRDGFTDLLSPADADELLSRRGLRTPFLRVAKDGQLVPAARYTGGGGAGAEITDQVLDEKVLELYASGATLVLQGLHRTWPALVDFARDLGAALSQPLQVNAYLSPAGSQGFATHYDTHDVF
;
A
#
# COMPACT_ATOMS: atom_id res chain seq x y z
N MET A 1 44.04 6.12 -25.78
CA MET A 1 43.35 6.35 -24.48
C MET A 1 42.00 6.98 -24.78
N THR A 2 40.97 6.18 -24.85
CA THR A 2 39.61 6.63 -25.18
C THR A 2 38.89 6.93 -23.85
N ASN A 3 38.56 8.21 -23.65
CA ASN A 3 37.75 8.65 -22.49
C ASN A 3 36.33 8.07 -22.68
N ILE A 4 35.90 7.22 -21.75
CA ILE A 4 34.53 6.74 -21.65
C ILE A 4 33.85 7.69 -20.66
N ASP A 5 32.95 8.54 -21.18
CA ASP A 5 32.04 9.33 -20.35
C ASP A 5 31.15 8.41 -19.50
N PRO A 6 30.92 8.71 -18.22
CA PRO A 6 30.01 7.93 -17.40
C PRO A 6 28.57 8.09 -17.91
N PRO A 7 27.73 7.04 -17.88
CA PRO A 7 26.35 7.11 -18.32
C PRO A 7 25.60 8.16 -17.47
N GLY A 8 24.89 9.05 -18.18
CA GLY A 8 24.12 10.14 -17.61
C GLY A 8 23.22 9.67 -16.48
N GLY A 9 23.40 10.26 -15.31
CA GLY A 9 22.56 10.02 -14.14
C GLY A 9 21.11 10.36 -14.48
N HIS A 10 20.25 9.35 -14.50
CA HIS A 10 18.81 9.56 -14.48
C HIS A 10 18.50 10.26 -13.17
N GLY A 11 18.20 11.56 -13.24
CA GLY A 11 17.80 12.34 -12.10
C GLY A 11 16.65 11.64 -11.38
N ARG A 12 16.91 11.17 -10.19
CA ARG A 12 15.88 10.65 -9.30
C ARG A 12 14.83 11.76 -9.16
N PRO A 13 13.54 11.53 -9.42
CA PRO A 13 12.53 12.55 -9.22
C PRO A 13 12.66 13.10 -7.81
N ALA A 14 12.51 14.41 -7.67
CA ALA A 14 12.63 15.08 -6.38
C ALA A 14 11.66 14.41 -5.40
N VAL A 15 12.18 13.96 -4.26
CA VAL A 15 11.36 13.36 -3.19
C VAL A 15 10.43 14.47 -2.67
N PRO A 16 9.10 14.30 -2.66
CA PRO A 16 8.17 15.28 -2.13
C PRO A 16 8.54 15.66 -0.70
N SER A 17 8.38 16.93 -0.33
CA SER A 17 8.57 17.34 1.05
C SER A 17 7.45 16.80 1.95
N ALA A 18 7.66 16.74 3.27
CA ALA A 18 6.65 16.33 4.23
C ALA A 18 5.33 17.14 4.07
N ALA A 19 5.41 18.43 3.81
CA ALA A 19 4.25 19.29 3.56
C ALA A 19 3.49 18.91 2.28
N GLU A 20 4.19 18.51 1.23
CA GLU A 20 3.59 18.06 -0.03
C GLU A 20 2.92 16.71 0.13
N ALA A 21 3.49 15.79 0.93
CA ALA A 21 2.86 14.49 1.20
C ALA A 21 1.50 14.66 1.91
N LEU A 22 1.40 15.53 2.90
CA LEU A 22 0.13 15.83 3.56
C LEU A 22 -0.84 16.56 2.63
N ALA A 23 -0.37 17.55 1.87
CA ALA A 23 -1.21 18.30 0.93
C ALA A 23 -1.84 17.41 -0.15
N ARG A 24 -1.24 16.27 -0.50
CA ARG A 24 -1.84 15.28 -1.41
C ARG A 24 -3.05 14.57 -0.81
N CYS A 25 -3.12 14.46 0.51
CA CYS A 25 -4.15 13.67 1.21
C CYS A 25 -5.36 14.51 1.65
N VAL A 26 -5.22 15.83 1.75
CA VAL A 26 -6.24 16.68 2.34
C VAL A 26 -6.64 17.82 1.40
N SER A 27 -7.93 18.13 1.35
CA SER A 27 -8.50 19.20 0.50
C SER A 27 -8.41 20.59 1.14
N VAL A 28 -7.79 20.71 2.30
CA VAL A 28 -7.55 21.97 3.00
C VAL A 28 -6.07 22.20 3.22
N GLU A 29 -5.67 23.46 3.44
CA GLU A 29 -4.29 23.78 3.77
C GLU A 29 -3.78 22.97 4.96
N PRO A 30 -2.54 22.43 4.95
CA PRO A 30 -1.98 21.62 6.03
C PRO A 30 -2.08 22.24 7.42
N ALA A 31 -1.87 23.56 7.53
CA ALA A 31 -2.00 24.28 8.80
C ALA A 31 -3.45 24.28 9.31
N LYS A 32 -4.43 24.41 8.42
CA LYS A 32 -5.86 24.35 8.77
C LYS A 32 -6.25 22.92 9.14
N PHE A 33 -5.74 21.91 8.43
CA PHE A 33 -5.93 20.51 8.80
C PHE A 33 -5.43 20.22 10.21
N ALA A 34 -4.20 20.62 10.53
CA ALA A 34 -3.62 20.44 11.86
C ALA A 34 -4.41 21.15 12.97
N ALA A 35 -4.92 22.35 12.71
CA ALA A 35 -5.64 23.15 13.71
C ALA A 35 -7.08 22.69 13.94
N ALA A 36 -7.79 22.24 12.89
CA ALA A 36 -9.23 22.01 12.92
C ALA A 36 -9.64 20.53 12.86
N HIS A 37 -8.80 19.67 12.26
CA HIS A 37 -9.20 18.29 11.98
C HIS A 37 -8.33 17.26 12.70
N TRP A 38 -7.00 17.38 12.68
CA TRP A 38 -6.10 16.38 13.24
C TRP A 38 -6.39 16.10 14.73
N GLY A 39 -6.82 14.85 15.02
CA GLY A 39 -7.22 14.42 16.36
C GLY A 39 -8.47 15.11 16.92
N ARG A 40 -9.30 15.79 16.09
CA ARG A 40 -10.45 16.60 16.54
C ARG A 40 -11.73 16.32 15.78
N ALA A 41 -11.67 16.29 14.45
CA ALA A 41 -12.86 16.13 13.62
C ALA A 41 -12.51 15.43 12.30
N PRO A 42 -13.40 14.60 11.77
CA PRO A 42 -13.19 13.98 10.46
C PRO A 42 -13.14 15.04 9.36
N LEU A 43 -12.35 14.75 8.31
CA LEU A 43 -12.32 15.52 7.07
C LEU A 43 -12.57 14.55 5.91
N LEU A 44 -13.55 14.84 5.09
CA LEU A 44 -13.72 14.17 3.81
C LEU A 44 -13.06 15.02 2.72
N SER A 45 -12.03 14.49 2.08
CA SER A 45 -11.39 15.10 0.91
C SER A 45 -11.76 14.29 -0.32
N ARG A 46 -12.51 14.89 -1.25
CA ARG A 46 -12.92 14.24 -2.49
C ARG A 46 -11.79 14.31 -3.52
N ALA A 47 -11.75 13.35 -4.44
CA ALA A 47 -10.69 13.29 -5.46
C ALA A 47 -10.61 14.54 -6.34
N ASP A 48 -11.73 15.19 -6.63
CA ASP A 48 -11.81 16.43 -7.40
C ASP A 48 -11.36 17.67 -6.61
N GLU A 49 -11.28 17.57 -5.29
CA GLU A 49 -10.80 18.62 -4.38
C GLU A 49 -9.29 18.50 -4.09
N LEU A 50 -8.68 17.34 -4.40
CA LEU A 50 -7.26 17.09 -4.15
C LEU A 50 -6.39 17.65 -5.28
N PRO A 51 -5.14 18.07 -4.96
CA PRO A 51 -4.18 18.59 -5.96
C PRO A 51 -3.86 17.56 -7.05
N ASN A 52 -3.77 16.29 -6.69
CA ASN A 52 -3.48 15.19 -7.61
C ASN A 52 -4.79 14.48 -8.01
N ARG A 53 -5.35 14.88 -9.15
CA ARG A 53 -6.59 14.31 -9.68
C ARG A 53 -6.45 12.89 -10.22
N ASP A 54 -5.23 12.45 -10.51
CA ASP A 54 -4.92 11.09 -10.99
C ASP A 54 -4.88 10.07 -9.83
N GLY A 55 -5.23 10.50 -8.63
CA GLY A 55 -5.21 9.68 -7.43
C GLY A 55 -3.79 9.39 -6.98
N PHE A 56 -3.57 8.17 -6.48
CA PHE A 56 -2.29 7.71 -5.94
C PHE A 56 -1.68 6.57 -6.78
N THR A 57 -2.00 6.49 -8.07
CA THR A 57 -1.50 5.44 -8.97
C THR A 57 0.01 5.49 -9.17
N ASP A 58 0.65 6.63 -8.94
CA ASP A 58 2.10 6.80 -8.89
C ASP A 58 2.74 6.13 -7.66
N LEU A 59 1.97 5.89 -6.61
CA LEU A 59 2.42 5.20 -5.39
C LEU A 59 2.18 3.69 -5.46
N LEU A 60 1.02 3.28 -5.96
CA LEU A 60 0.67 1.88 -6.16
C LEU A 60 -0.42 1.77 -7.22
N SER A 61 -0.09 1.12 -8.32
CA SER A 61 -1.03 0.80 -9.41
C SER A 61 -1.50 -0.65 -9.35
N PRO A 62 -2.53 -1.05 -10.09
CA PRO A 62 -2.89 -2.46 -10.24
C PRO A 62 -1.75 -3.33 -10.79
N ALA A 63 -0.91 -2.80 -11.68
CA ALA A 63 0.25 -3.51 -12.21
C ALA A 63 1.32 -3.74 -11.14
N ASP A 64 1.51 -2.79 -10.22
CA ASP A 64 2.42 -2.93 -9.08
C ASP A 64 1.92 -4.00 -8.10
N ALA A 65 0.61 -4.07 -7.88
CA ALA A 65 0.01 -5.12 -7.06
C ALA A 65 0.21 -6.51 -7.70
N ASP A 66 0.07 -6.62 -9.02
CA ASP A 66 0.37 -7.85 -9.76
C ASP A 66 1.86 -8.23 -9.65
N GLU A 67 2.77 -7.28 -9.78
CA GLU A 67 4.21 -7.50 -9.56
C GLU A 67 4.50 -8.00 -8.14
N LEU A 68 3.89 -7.42 -7.12
CA LEU A 68 4.03 -7.85 -5.73
C LEU A 68 3.59 -9.30 -5.56
N LEU A 69 2.46 -9.69 -6.13
CA LEU A 69 1.88 -11.03 -6.02
C LEU A 69 2.71 -12.08 -6.78
N SER A 70 3.12 -11.76 -8.02
CA SER A 70 3.68 -12.75 -8.96
C SER A 70 5.21 -12.81 -8.98
N ARG A 71 5.92 -11.75 -8.55
CA ARG A 71 7.38 -11.64 -8.78
C ARG A 71 8.21 -11.34 -7.55
N ARG A 72 7.60 -10.95 -6.43
CA ARG A 72 8.34 -10.50 -5.25
C ARG A 72 8.44 -11.55 -4.15
N GLY A 73 7.94 -12.75 -4.39
CA GLY A 73 8.05 -13.85 -3.44
C GLY A 73 7.42 -13.51 -2.08
N LEU A 74 6.21 -12.97 -2.09
CA LEU A 74 5.52 -12.58 -0.87
C LEU A 74 5.39 -13.74 0.11
N ARG A 75 5.41 -13.41 1.38
CA ARG A 75 5.21 -14.32 2.50
C ARG A 75 4.15 -13.77 3.45
N THR A 76 3.56 -14.63 4.23
CA THR A 76 2.77 -14.15 5.37
C THR A 76 3.67 -13.53 6.43
N PRO A 77 3.27 -12.46 7.13
CA PRO A 77 1.94 -11.84 7.11
C PRO A 77 1.77 -10.71 6.08
N PHE A 78 2.70 -10.51 5.13
CA PHE A 78 2.62 -9.41 4.16
C PHE A 78 1.49 -9.55 3.14
N LEU A 79 0.93 -10.76 2.99
CA LEU A 79 -0.35 -11.01 2.35
C LEU A 79 -1.29 -11.70 3.34
N ARG A 80 -2.52 -11.22 3.41
CA ARG A 80 -3.67 -11.91 4.01
C ARG A 80 -4.81 -11.98 3.01
N VAL A 81 -5.69 -12.94 3.19
CA VAL A 81 -6.88 -13.12 2.37
C VAL A 81 -8.10 -13.14 3.28
N ALA A 82 -9.13 -12.38 2.91
CA ALA A 82 -10.40 -12.34 3.65
C ALA A 82 -11.56 -12.62 2.70
N LYS A 83 -12.57 -13.34 3.18
CA LYS A 83 -13.78 -13.66 2.43
C LYS A 83 -14.96 -13.76 3.37
N ASP A 84 -16.09 -13.20 2.97
CA ASP A 84 -17.36 -13.28 3.71
C ASP A 84 -17.22 -12.90 5.20
N GLY A 85 -16.45 -11.85 5.46
CA GLY A 85 -16.24 -11.32 6.80
C GLY A 85 -15.18 -12.03 7.64
N GLN A 86 -14.51 -13.05 7.11
CA GLN A 86 -13.54 -13.85 7.85
C GLN A 86 -12.18 -13.96 7.15
N LEU A 87 -11.12 -14.16 7.94
CA LEU A 87 -9.80 -14.45 7.39
C LEU A 87 -9.74 -15.89 6.86
N VAL A 88 -9.24 -16.03 5.64
CA VAL A 88 -8.91 -17.34 5.07
C VAL A 88 -7.62 -17.84 5.72
N PRO A 89 -7.59 -19.09 6.25
CA PRO A 89 -6.39 -19.66 6.84
C PRO A 89 -5.20 -19.64 5.85
N ALA A 90 -4.02 -19.20 6.31
CA ALA A 90 -2.82 -19.05 5.47
C ALA A 90 -2.44 -20.36 4.76
N ALA A 91 -2.61 -21.49 5.37
CA ALA A 91 -2.35 -22.81 4.77
C ALA A 91 -3.11 -23.07 3.45
N ARG A 92 -4.18 -22.31 3.17
CA ARG A 92 -4.93 -22.42 1.92
C ARG A 92 -4.24 -21.77 0.73
N TYR A 93 -3.34 -20.81 0.97
CA TYR A 93 -2.67 -20.05 -0.09
C TYR A 93 -1.15 -19.92 0.11
N THR A 94 -0.59 -20.65 1.08
CA THR A 94 0.86 -20.73 1.25
C THR A 94 1.35 -22.16 1.07
N GLY A 95 2.63 -22.30 0.84
CA GLY A 95 3.30 -23.57 0.70
C GLY A 95 4.80 -23.44 0.93
N GLY A 96 5.51 -24.55 0.73
CA GLY A 96 6.96 -24.57 0.73
C GLY A 96 7.51 -23.85 -0.48
N GLY A 97 8.61 -23.12 -0.29
CA GLY A 97 9.33 -22.43 -1.34
C GLY A 97 10.81 -22.27 -0.96
N GLY A 98 11.54 -21.69 -1.89
CA GLY A 98 12.95 -21.37 -1.67
C GLY A 98 13.91 -22.45 -2.18
N ALA A 99 14.98 -22.00 -2.81
CA ALA A 99 16.08 -22.82 -3.25
C ALA A 99 17.06 -23.00 -2.08
N GLY A 100 17.05 -24.17 -1.46
CA GLY A 100 17.99 -24.54 -0.40
C GLY A 100 17.70 -24.02 1.00
N ALA A 101 16.55 -23.34 1.21
CA ALA A 101 16.08 -22.93 2.53
C ALA A 101 14.67 -23.47 2.78
N GLU A 102 14.37 -23.87 4.02
CA GLU A 102 13.02 -24.26 4.41
C GLU A 102 12.15 -23.00 4.57
N ILE A 103 11.33 -22.71 3.55
CA ILE A 103 10.31 -21.66 3.59
C ILE A 103 8.96 -22.36 3.56
N THR A 104 8.14 -22.17 4.60
CA THR A 104 6.84 -22.82 4.74
C THR A 104 5.65 -21.90 4.54
N ASP A 105 5.89 -20.60 4.48
CA ASP A 105 4.90 -19.52 4.43
C ASP A 105 4.97 -18.71 3.12
N GLN A 106 5.59 -19.28 2.08
CA GLN A 106 5.63 -18.70 0.74
C GLN A 106 4.22 -18.61 0.18
N VAL A 107 3.82 -17.43 -0.26
CA VAL A 107 2.56 -17.23 -0.96
C VAL A 107 2.64 -17.92 -2.32
N LEU A 108 1.61 -18.69 -2.64
CA LEU A 108 1.42 -19.35 -3.95
C LEU A 108 0.43 -18.52 -4.75
N ASP A 109 0.92 -17.84 -5.78
CA ASP A 109 0.17 -16.88 -6.59
C ASP A 109 -1.07 -17.52 -7.24
N GLU A 110 -0.96 -18.74 -7.79
CA GLU A 110 -2.08 -19.46 -8.34
C GLU A 110 -3.24 -19.64 -7.34
N LYS A 111 -2.94 -19.99 -6.09
CA LYS A 111 -3.96 -20.17 -5.04
C LYS A 111 -4.57 -18.84 -4.59
N VAL A 112 -3.77 -17.80 -4.56
CA VAL A 112 -4.25 -16.45 -4.26
C VAL A 112 -5.19 -15.96 -5.35
N LEU A 113 -4.85 -16.17 -6.62
CA LEU A 113 -5.68 -15.80 -7.76
C LEU A 113 -6.98 -16.59 -7.81
N GLU A 114 -6.98 -17.90 -7.48
CA GLU A 114 -8.19 -18.70 -7.34
C GLU A 114 -9.11 -18.15 -6.25
N LEU A 115 -8.57 -17.78 -5.09
CA LEU A 115 -9.33 -17.17 -4.01
C LEU A 115 -9.91 -15.83 -4.43
N TYR A 116 -9.10 -14.97 -5.06
CA TYR A 116 -9.55 -13.69 -5.59
C TYR A 116 -10.70 -13.86 -6.61
N ALA A 117 -10.54 -14.73 -7.58
CA ALA A 117 -11.58 -15.06 -8.57
C ALA A 117 -12.87 -15.61 -7.91
N SER A 118 -12.76 -16.26 -6.76
CA SER A 118 -13.92 -16.74 -5.98
C SER A 118 -14.58 -15.66 -5.11
N GLY A 119 -14.13 -14.41 -5.18
CA GLY A 119 -14.70 -13.29 -4.43
C GLY A 119 -13.95 -12.90 -3.14
N ALA A 120 -12.76 -13.44 -2.91
CA ALA A 120 -11.99 -13.06 -1.74
C ALA A 120 -11.28 -11.70 -1.94
N THR A 121 -11.09 -10.95 -0.86
CA THR A 121 -10.27 -9.74 -0.80
C THR A 121 -8.84 -10.10 -0.45
N LEU A 122 -7.90 -9.61 -1.24
CA LEU A 122 -6.47 -9.67 -0.94
C LEU A 122 -6.06 -8.44 -0.14
N VAL A 123 -5.29 -8.63 0.90
CA VAL A 123 -4.76 -7.55 1.75
C VAL A 123 -3.25 -7.58 1.68
N LEU A 124 -2.67 -6.64 0.94
CA LEU A 124 -1.23 -6.40 0.93
C LEU A 124 -0.86 -5.55 2.13
N GLN A 125 -0.13 -6.10 3.06
CA GLN A 125 0.22 -5.46 4.32
C GLN A 125 1.65 -4.94 4.34
N GLY A 126 1.86 -3.89 5.11
CA GLY A 126 3.20 -3.39 5.38
C GLY A 126 3.88 -2.78 4.15
N LEU A 127 3.13 -2.23 3.21
CA LEU A 127 3.65 -1.65 1.97
C LEU A 127 4.63 -0.50 2.22
N HIS A 128 4.51 0.20 3.35
CA HIS A 128 5.47 1.19 3.85
C HIS A 128 6.86 0.58 4.19
N ARG A 129 7.04 -0.74 4.06
CA ARG A 129 8.31 -1.45 4.27
C ARG A 129 8.80 -2.17 3.02
N THR A 130 7.89 -2.49 2.10
CA THR A 130 8.15 -3.42 1.00
C THR A 130 8.07 -2.78 -0.38
N TRP A 131 7.34 -1.67 -0.52
CA TRP A 131 7.15 -0.99 -1.81
C TRP A 131 7.80 0.39 -1.81
N PRO A 132 8.86 0.63 -2.63
CA PRO A 132 9.70 1.84 -2.51
C PRO A 132 8.95 3.17 -2.54
N ALA A 133 7.99 3.34 -3.46
CA ALA A 133 7.22 4.59 -3.55
C ALA A 133 6.41 4.85 -2.27
N LEU A 134 5.82 3.81 -1.69
CA LEU A 134 5.07 3.90 -0.43
C LEU A 134 5.98 4.01 0.80
N VAL A 135 7.21 3.49 0.75
CA VAL A 135 8.22 3.71 1.80
C VAL A 135 8.55 5.20 1.91
N ASP A 136 8.85 5.83 0.77
CA ASP A 136 9.20 7.26 0.73
C ASP A 136 7.99 8.12 1.13
N PHE A 137 6.82 7.87 0.55
CA PHE A 137 5.59 8.60 0.88
C PHE A 137 5.19 8.48 2.36
N ALA A 138 5.22 7.28 2.94
CA ALA A 138 4.87 7.06 4.34
C ALA A 138 5.86 7.75 5.30
N ARG A 139 7.16 7.79 4.95
CA ARG A 139 8.15 8.55 5.71
C ARG A 139 7.79 10.04 5.73
N ASP A 140 7.50 10.62 4.56
CA ASP A 140 7.27 12.06 4.43
C ASP A 140 5.93 12.47 5.06
N LEU A 141 4.87 11.69 4.87
CA LEU A 141 3.59 11.90 5.54
C LEU A 141 3.70 11.70 7.06
N GLY A 142 4.45 10.69 7.52
CA GLY A 142 4.72 10.47 8.93
C GLY A 142 5.48 11.62 9.58
N ALA A 143 6.43 12.22 8.86
CA ALA A 143 7.13 13.43 9.31
C ALA A 143 6.18 14.63 9.42
N ALA A 144 5.25 14.81 8.46
CA ALA A 144 4.25 15.87 8.50
C ALA A 144 3.28 15.75 9.69
N LEU A 145 2.87 14.51 10.01
CA LEU A 145 1.91 14.22 11.08
C LEU A 145 2.58 14.00 12.44
N SER A 146 3.90 13.89 12.49
CA SER A 146 4.67 13.49 13.68
C SER A 146 4.19 12.16 14.27
N GLN A 147 3.77 11.22 13.40
CA GLN A 147 3.23 9.91 13.78
C GLN A 147 3.76 8.80 12.86
N PRO A 148 3.96 7.58 13.38
CA PRO A 148 4.27 6.43 12.53
C PRO A 148 3.05 6.06 11.69
N LEU A 149 3.30 5.62 10.46
CA LEU A 149 2.26 5.21 9.53
C LEU A 149 2.40 3.74 9.15
N GLN A 150 1.25 3.13 8.87
CA GLN A 150 1.16 1.85 8.18
C GLN A 150 0.42 2.04 6.86
N VAL A 151 0.88 1.35 5.82
CA VAL A 151 0.22 1.36 4.51
C VAL A 151 -0.15 -0.06 4.15
N ASN A 152 -1.44 -0.26 3.89
CA ASN A 152 -2.01 -1.51 3.42
C ASN A 152 -2.86 -1.24 2.18
N ALA A 153 -2.93 -2.20 1.27
CA ALA A 153 -3.82 -2.14 0.12
C ALA A 153 -4.81 -3.30 0.15
N TYR A 154 -6.05 -3.02 -0.21
CA TYR A 154 -7.14 -3.98 -0.25
C TYR A 154 -7.63 -4.11 -1.69
N LEU A 155 -7.53 -5.32 -2.25
CA LEU A 155 -7.99 -5.63 -3.59
C LEU A 155 -9.19 -6.55 -3.47
N SER A 156 -10.36 -6.07 -3.86
CA SER A 156 -11.61 -6.85 -3.84
C SER A 156 -12.19 -6.95 -5.24
N PRO A 157 -12.66 -8.12 -5.67
CA PRO A 157 -13.45 -8.23 -6.89
C PRO A 157 -14.76 -7.43 -6.75
N ALA A 158 -15.29 -6.96 -7.87
CA ALA A 158 -16.57 -6.25 -7.88
C ALA A 158 -17.69 -7.11 -7.25
N GLY A 159 -18.49 -6.48 -6.39
CA GLY A 159 -19.60 -7.16 -5.71
C GLY A 159 -19.20 -8.12 -4.59
N SER A 160 -17.94 -8.13 -4.18
CA SER A 160 -17.43 -9.00 -3.11
C SER A 160 -17.32 -8.23 -1.78
N GLN A 161 -17.37 -8.97 -0.68
CA GLN A 161 -17.13 -8.48 0.67
C GLN A 161 -15.98 -9.26 1.32
N GLY A 162 -14.93 -8.54 1.70
CA GLY A 162 -13.78 -9.13 2.41
C GLY A 162 -14.00 -9.21 3.91
N PHE A 163 -14.19 -8.06 4.54
CA PHE A 163 -14.33 -7.92 5.99
C PHE A 163 -15.78 -7.61 6.38
N ALA A 164 -16.18 -8.07 7.54
CA ALA A 164 -17.41 -7.59 8.18
C ALA A 164 -17.27 -6.11 8.56
N THR A 165 -18.40 -5.44 8.76
CA THR A 165 -18.42 -4.06 9.26
C THR A 165 -17.67 -3.98 10.59
N HIS A 166 -16.71 -3.08 10.68
CA HIS A 166 -15.87 -2.87 11.86
C HIS A 166 -15.51 -1.39 11.98
N TYR A 167 -14.83 -1.04 13.05
CA TYR A 167 -14.19 0.25 13.24
C TYR A 167 -12.69 0.04 13.52
N ASP A 168 -11.91 1.00 13.09
CA ASP A 168 -10.48 1.05 13.42
C ASP A 168 -10.25 1.93 14.64
N THR A 169 -9.21 1.63 15.40
CA THR A 169 -8.84 2.38 16.62
C THR A 169 -7.76 3.43 16.35
N HIS A 170 -7.50 3.72 15.09
CA HIS A 170 -6.49 4.68 14.63
C HIS A 170 -7.08 5.52 13.47
N ASP A 171 -6.47 6.66 13.22
CA ASP A 171 -6.85 7.51 12.10
C ASP A 171 -6.51 6.84 10.76
N VAL A 172 -7.35 7.08 9.76
CA VAL A 172 -7.23 6.52 8.40
C VAL A 172 -7.14 7.66 7.39
N PHE A 173 -6.18 7.57 6.50
CA PHE A 173 -5.96 8.48 5.37
C PHE A 173 -6.20 7.77 4.05
#